data_c83f148fb2a282a52696b8c5be56eec2
#
_entry.id   c83f148fb2a282a52696b8c5be56eec2
#
_cell.length_a   1.000
_cell.length_b   1.000
_cell.length_c   1.000
_cell.angle_alpha   90.00
_cell.angle_beta   90.00
_cell.angle_gamma   90.00
#
_symmetry.space_group_name_H-M   'P 1'
#
loop_
_entity.id
_entity.type
_entity.pdbx_description
1 polymer ?
#
loop_
_entity_poly.entity_id
_entity_poly.type
_entity_poly.pdbx_seq_one_letter_code
_entity_poly.pdbx_strand_id
1 'polypeptide(L)'
;MNEKEGKVQFWRLLKIDEQLRAKRFPTARSLAKEFDVSKRTVERDIEFLRDRYEAPIEYDHSKCGYAYTQETFFLKSLFLTDEELFSAAVFEKALQQYRNTPIEGRLKAVFAKLTELLPDDAVSVNTMWLGDSLTFIPEPSPEISPEIFDAVFNGVKARRAIRFLYRSLTQTEAAVRTCEPYHIVCQRGAWYVIGRCADKNEERIFSFSRMSEIEVLKDRAFELPAGFTVEQYIDKNVGVWLNRREPFMVRLLFSASVSVFAEEHIWNEEQTVQVHEDKSVEVSFKTTQFEEIKRFVLGQGATVRVLEPAELAHAVREEIEEMRSLYQNEKNPSGSLR
;
A
#
# COMPACT_ATOMS: atom_id res chain seq x y z
N MET A 1 -31.65 25.50 4.25
CA MET A 1 -31.18 25.22 5.64
C MET A 1 -29.77 25.76 5.72
N ASN A 2 -29.45 26.57 6.71
CA ASN A 2 -28.14 27.24 6.75
C ASN A 2 -27.06 26.20 7.11
N GLU A 3 -25.95 26.17 6.43
CA GLU A 3 -24.86 25.17 6.57
C GLU A 3 -24.39 25.00 8.04
N LYS A 4 -24.42 26.06 8.81
CA LYS A 4 -24.14 26.04 10.26
C LYS A 4 -25.21 25.29 11.07
N GLU A 5 -26.47 25.40 10.70
CA GLU A 5 -27.59 24.71 11.39
C GLU A 5 -27.55 23.20 11.12
N GLY A 6 -27.18 22.78 9.91
CA GLY A 6 -27.01 21.39 9.55
C GLY A 6 -25.89 20.72 10.36
N LYS A 7 -24.72 21.35 10.50
CA LYS A 7 -23.59 20.83 11.30
C LYS A 7 -23.95 20.67 12.80
N VAL A 8 -24.70 21.62 13.36
CA VAL A 8 -25.14 21.57 14.77
C VAL A 8 -26.19 20.48 14.99
N GLN A 9 -27.15 20.34 14.10
CA GLN A 9 -28.15 19.26 14.17
C GLN A 9 -27.47 17.91 14.12
N PHE A 10 -26.56 17.75 13.20
CA PHE A 10 -25.88 16.48 12.99
C PHE A 10 -25.02 16.06 14.20
N TRP A 11 -24.27 16.97 14.79
CA TRP A 11 -23.54 16.69 16.04
C TRP A 11 -24.47 16.13 17.12
N ARG A 12 -25.71 16.65 17.22
CA ARG A 12 -26.71 16.13 18.16
C ARG A 12 -27.13 14.70 17.83
N LEU A 13 -27.35 14.40 16.52
CA LEU A 13 -27.70 13.04 16.08
C LEU A 13 -26.64 12.02 16.46
N LEU A 14 -25.36 12.36 16.27
CA LEU A 14 -24.23 11.51 16.70
C LEU A 14 -24.21 11.30 18.22
N LYS A 15 -24.43 12.36 18.98
CA LYS A 15 -24.45 12.26 20.46
C LYS A 15 -25.64 11.44 20.97
N ILE A 16 -26.78 11.52 20.30
CA ILE A 16 -27.92 10.66 20.58
C ILE A 16 -27.57 9.20 20.32
N ASP A 17 -27.00 8.89 19.14
CA ASP A 17 -26.56 7.54 18.76
C ASP A 17 -25.53 6.98 19.76
N GLU A 18 -24.52 7.77 20.14
CA GLU A 18 -23.53 7.39 21.13
C GLU A 18 -24.15 6.97 22.47
N GLN A 19 -25.12 7.74 22.97
CA GLN A 19 -25.80 7.43 24.23
C GLN A 19 -26.70 6.20 24.13
N LEU A 20 -27.40 6.03 23.01
CA LEU A 20 -28.24 4.86 22.77
C LEU A 20 -27.39 3.57 22.69
N ARG A 21 -26.26 3.60 21.97
CA ARG A 21 -25.32 2.47 21.91
C ARG A 21 -24.66 2.15 23.22
N ALA A 22 -24.33 3.18 24.01
CA ALA A 22 -23.81 3.02 25.37
C ALA A 22 -24.86 2.52 26.37
N LYS A 23 -26.12 2.24 25.95
CA LYS A 23 -27.24 1.79 26.77
C LYS A 23 -27.50 2.72 27.98
N ARG A 24 -27.34 4.04 27.77
CA ARG A 24 -27.55 5.05 28.82
C ARG A 24 -29.01 5.43 28.99
N PHE A 25 -29.90 4.96 28.15
CA PHE A 25 -31.34 5.20 28.16
C PHE A 25 -31.70 6.69 28.30
N PRO A 26 -31.18 7.56 27.38
CA PRO A 26 -31.44 8.99 27.50
C PRO A 26 -32.92 9.31 27.30
N THR A 27 -33.40 10.37 27.96
CA THR A 27 -34.73 10.93 27.72
C THR A 27 -34.61 12.16 26.81
N ALA A 28 -35.70 12.54 26.13
CA ALA A 28 -35.72 13.79 25.38
C ALA A 28 -35.42 15.02 26.25
N ARG A 29 -35.77 14.95 27.56
CA ARG A 29 -35.51 16.02 28.53
C ARG A 29 -34.03 16.09 28.94
N SER A 30 -33.38 14.93 29.15
CA SER A 30 -31.96 14.90 29.51
C SER A 30 -31.08 15.37 28.34
N LEU A 31 -31.39 14.91 27.12
CA LEU A 31 -30.70 15.32 25.91
C LEU A 31 -30.91 16.82 25.60
N ALA A 32 -32.12 17.33 25.79
CA ALA A 32 -32.42 18.75 25.59
C ALA A 32 -31.58 19.64 26.51
N LYS A 33 -31.40 19.22 27.77
CA LYS A 33 -30.54 19.91 28.73
C LYS A 33 -29.07 19.85 28.37
N GLU A 34 -28.60 18.69 27.89
CA GLU A 34 -27.20 18.47 27.52
C GLU A 34 -26.81 19.28 26.26
N PHE A 35 -27.74 19.36 25.30
CA PHE A 35 -27.48 20.03 24.01
C PHE A 35 -27.87 21.51 24.00
N ASP A 36 -28.40 22.02 25.10
CA ASP A 36 -28.94 23.39 25.23
C ASP A 36 -29.98 23.73 24.14
N VAL A 37 -30.92 22.80 23.92
CA VAL A 37 -32.01 22.95 22.95
C VAL A 37 -33.38 22.62 23.58
N SER A 38 -34.46 22.92 22.85
CA SER A 38 -35.80 22.54 23.31
C SER A 38 -36.01 21.01 23.25
N LYS A 39 -36.88 20.50 24.16
CA LYS A 39 -37.30 19.09 24.13
C LYS A 39 -37.89 18.71 22.77
N ARG A 40 -38.65 19.61 22.13
CA ARG A 40 -39.23 19.42 20.80
C ARG A 40 -38.18 19.27 19.71
N THR A 41 -37.03 19.95 19.85
CA THR A 41 -35.89 19.79 18.93
C THR A 41 -35.32 18.39 19.01
N VAL A 42 -35.11 17.85 20.21
CA VAL A 42 -34.62 16.49 20.41
C VAL A 42 -35.60 15.44 19.91
N GLU A 43 -36.91 15.62 20.20
CA GLU A 43 -37.93 14.69 19.67
C GLU A 43 -37.91 14.64 18.14
N ARG A 44 -37.78 15.80 17.49
CA ARG A 44 -37.65 15.88 16.05
C ARG A 44 -36.34 15.25 15.52
N ASP A 45 -35.24 15.38 16.26
CA ASP A 45 -33.97 14.73 15.93
C ASP A 45 -34.08 13.18 16.02
N ILE A 46 -34.81 12.68 17.02
CA ILE A 46 -35.10 11.24 17.18
C ILE A 46 -36.02 10.73 16.04
N GLU A 47 -37.06 11.49 15.69
CA GLU A 47 -37.94 11.18 14.57
C GLU A 47 -37.13 11.16 13.26
N PHE A 48 -36.24 12.13 13.04
CA PHE A 48 -35.37 12.18 11.90
C PHE A 48 -34.42 10.94 11.81
N LEU A 49 -33.88 10.48 12.95
CA LEU A 49 -33.12 9.23 13.00
C LEU A 49 -33.97 8.01 12.59
N ARG A 50 -35.22 7.95 13.06
CA ARG A 50 -36.14 6.86 12.69
C ARG A 50 -36.52 6.87 11.22
N ASP A 51 -36.91 8.04 10.71
CA ASP A 51 -37.48 8.18 9.39
C ASP A 51 -36.42 8.14 8.28
N ARG A 52 -35.29 8.83 8.50
CA ARG A 52 -34.26 8.97 7.47
C ARG A 52 -33.20 7.87 7.52
N TYR A 53 -32.87 7.40 8.72
CA TYR A 53 -31.85 6.38 8.92
C TYR A 53 -32.43 5.01 9.31
N GLU A 54 -33.75 4.88 9.33
CA GLU A 54 -34.45 3.65 9.72
C GLU A 54 -33.97 3.14 11.10
N ALA A 55 -33.58 4.07 11.98
CA ALA A 55 -33.00 3.74 13.26
C ALA A 55 -34.06 3.08 14.16
N PRO A 56 -33.85 1.86 14.64
CA PRO A 56 -34.80 1.12 15.45
C PRO A 56 -34.81 1.63 16.90
N ILE A 57 -35.19 2.90 17.08
CA ILE A 57 -35.22 3.58 18.38
C ILE A 57 -36.62 3.45 18.97
N GLU A 58 -36.74 2.88 20.18
CA GLU A 58 -37.99 2.85 20.93
C GLU A 58 -37.76 3.43 22.33
N TYR A 59 -38.89 3.80 22.98
CA TYR A 59 -38.87 4.24 24.36
C TYR A 59 -39.08 3.04 25.26
N ASP A 60 -38.06 2.67 26.02
CA ASP A 60 -38.13 1.61 27.04
C ASP A 60 -38.76 2.17 28.33
N HIS A 61 -40.01 1.78 28.60
CA HIS A 61 -40.72 2.19 29.78
C HIS A 61 -40.12 1.64 31.07
N SER A 62 -39.42 0.50 31.00
CA SER A 62 -38.78 -0.11 32.18
C SER A 62 -37.52 0.63 32.58
N LYS A 63 -36.81 1.18 31.63
CA LYS A 63 -35.57 1.97 31.80
C LYS A 63 -35.85 3.49 31.79
N CYS A 64 -37.10 3.88 31.51
CA CYS A 64 -37.51 5.27 31.39
C CYS A 64 -36.68 6.11 30.40
N GLY A 65 -36.29 5.54 29.26
CA GLY A 65 -35.48 6.23 28.26
C GLY A 65 -35.52 5.58 26.89
N TYR A 66 -34.96 6.26 25.92
CA TYR A 66 -34.82 5.71 24.54
C TYR A 66 -33.75 4.65 24.49
N ALA A 67 -33.95 3.65 23.64
CA ALA A 67 -33.00 2.57 23.38
C ALA A 67 -33.11 2.09 21.91
N TYR A 68 -32.06 1.50 21.38
CA TYR A 68 -32.14 0.69 20.17
C TYR A 68 -32.76 -0.67 20.46
N THR A 69 -33.70 -1.09 19.63
CA THR A 69 -34.31 -2.44 19.71
C THR A 69 -33.43 -3.50 19.04
N GLN A 70 -32.43 -3.08 18.23
CA GLN A 70 -31.48 -3.95 17.57
C GLN A 70 -30.05 -3.55 17.98
N GLU A 71 -29.32 -4.47 18.61
CA GLU A 71 -27.95 -4.22 19.10
C GLU A 71 -26.94 -4.05 17.96
N THR A 72 -27.26 -4.53 16.76
CA THR A 72 -26.41 -4.47 15.56
C THR A 72 -26.64 -3.23 14.70
N PHE A 73 -27.53 -2.33 15.11
CA PHE A 73 -27.77 -1.10 14.37
C PHE A 73 -26.61 -0.13 14.52
N PHE A 74 -26.15 0.36 13.37
CA PHE A 74 -25.16 1.43 13.27
C PHE A 74 -25.76 2.58 12.47
N LEU A 75 -25.63 3.81 12.99
CA LEU A 75 -25.95 4.98 12.20
C LEU A 75 -25.04 5.00 10.98
N LYS A 76 -25.61 4.71 9.79
CA LYS A 76 -24.88 4.71 8.52
C LYS A 76 -24.60 6.14 8.09
N SER A 77 -23.61 6.77 8.72
CA SER A 77 -23.13 8.06 8.26
C SER A 77 -21.65 8.20 8.60
N LEU A 78 -20.86 8.29 7.56
CA LEU A 78 -19.48 8.70 7.67
C LEU A 78 -19.46 10.21 7.40
N PHE A 79 -18.95 10.99 8.36
CA PHE A 79 -18.71 12.41 8.13
C PHE A 79 -17.24 12.57 7.89
N LEU A 80 -16.95 13.02 6.69
CA LEU A 80 -15.63 13.48 6.31
C LEU A 80 -15.70 14.99 6.13
N THR A 81 -14.73 15.68 6.65
CA THR A 81 -14.47 17.07 6.30
C THR A 81 -14.10 17.17 4.82
N ASP A 82 -14.14 18.35 4.24
CA ASP A 82 -13.72 18.55 2.85
C ASP A 82 -12.28 18.07 2.62
N GLU A 83 -11.39 18.24 3.59
CA GLU A 83 -10.00 17.76 3.55
C GLU A 83 -9.90 16.23 3.61
N GLU A 84 -10.74 15.58 4.42
CA GLU A 84 -10.80 14.13 4.51
C GLU A 84 -11.42 13.50 3.26
N LEU A 85 -12.45 14.13 2.68
CA LEU A 85 -13.03 13.74 1.39
C LEU A 85 -12.00 13.84 0.26
N PHE A 86 -11.26 14.95 0.22
CA PHE A 86 -10.15 15.10 -0.71
C PHE A 86 -9.11 13.99 -0.52
N SER A 87 -8.71 13.72 0.71
CA SER A 87 -7.75 12.67 1.05
C SER A 87 -8.25 11.28 0.64
N ALA A 88 -9.54 10.99 0.87
CA ALA A 88 -10.17 9.74 0.45
C ALA A 88 -10.13 9.57 -1.08
N ALA A 89 -10.42 10.64 -1.82
CA ALA A 89 -10.39 10.61 -3.28
C ALA A 89 -8.96 10.50 -3.84
N VAL A 90 -7.96 11.14 -3.22
CA VAL A 90 -6.54 10.93 -3.51
C VAL A 90 -6.16 9.47 -3.27
N PHE A 91 -6.60 8.90 -2.15
CA PHE A 91 -6.35 7.50 -1.82
C PHE A 91 -6.96 6.54 -2.85
N GLU A 92 -8.20 6.78 -3.31
CA GLU A 92 -8.82 6.00 -4.38
C GLU A 92 -7.96 5.99 -5.65
N LYS A 93 -7.47 7.16 -6.05
CA LYS A 93 -6.58 7.27 -7.21
C LYS A 93 -5.25 6.56 -6.99
N ALA A 94 -4.68 6.64 -5.78
CA ALA A 94 -3.44 5.96 -5.43
C ALA A 94 -3.59 4.42 -5.48
N LEU A 95 -4.82 3.87 -5.32
CA LEU A 95 -5.07 2.44 -5.50
C LEU A 95 -4.76 1.93 -6.92
N GLN A 96 -4.64 2.81 -7.90
CA GLN A 96 -4.25 2.45 -9.26
C GLN A 96 -2.87 1.77 -9.35
N GLN A 97 -2.01 1.99 -8.35
CA GLN A 97 -0.73 1.26 -8.26
C GLN A 97 -0.89 -0.26 -8.06
N TYR A 98 -2.07 -0.73 -7.63
CA TYR A 98 -2.39 -2.15 -7.45
C TYR A 98 -3.15 -2.76 -8.62
N ARG A 99 -3.17 -2.08 -9.80
CA ARG A 99 -3.77 -2.62 -11.02
C ARG A 99 -3.22 -4.01 -11.34
N ASN A 100 -4.01 -4.81 -12.03
CA ASN A 100 -3.66 -6.17 -12.44
C ASN A 100 -3.49 -7.14 -11.27
N THR A 101 -4.02 -6.81 -10.08
CA THR A 101 -3.99 -7.68 -8.92
C THR A 101 -5.39 -7.85 -8.31
N PRO A 102 -5.70 -8.98 -7.67
CA PRO A 102 -7.01 -9.20 -7.04
C PRO A 102 -7.33 -8.22 -5.91
N ILE A 103 -6.30 -7.60 -5.32
CA ILE A 103 -6.50 -6.62 -4.25
C ILE A 103 -7.15 -5.34 -4.76
N GLU A 104 -6.93 -4.97 -6.03
CA GLU A 104 -7.57 -3.79 -6.64
C GLU A 104 -9.09 -3.83 -6.51
N GLY A 105 -9.71 -4.94 -6.95
CA GLY A 105 -11.16 -5.11 -6.85
C GLY A 105 -11.68 -5.11 -5.42
N ARG A 106 -10.93 -5.71 -4.49
CA ARG A 106 -11.27 -5.74 -3.07
C ARG A 106 -11.20 -4.35 -2.43
N LEU A 107 -10.17 -3.57 -2.74
CA LEU A 107 -10.01 -2.20 -2.24
C LEU A 107 -11.09 -1.28 -2.83
N LYS A 108 -11.38 -1.39 -4.13
CA LYS A 108 -12.49 -0.67 -4.77
C LYS A 108 -13.84 -1.00 -4.12
N ALA A 109 -14.11 -2.26 -3.80
CA ALA A 109 -15.34 -2.67 -3.12
C ALA A 109 -15.43 -2.10 -1.70
N VAL A 110 -14.33 -2.03 -0.96
CA VAL A 110 -14.28 -1.38 0.36
C VAL A 110 -14.54 0.11 0.20
N PHE A 111 -13.87 0.77 -0.75
CA PHE A 111 -14.05 2.19 -1.01
C PHE A 111 -15.49 2.53 -1.41
N ALA A 112 -16.10 1.75 -2.30
CA ALA A 112 -17.50 1.92 -2.68
C ALA A 112 -18.45 1.85 -1.45
N LYS A 113 -18.22 0.90 -0.53
CA LYS A 113 -18.99 0.84 0.72
C LYS A 113 -18.80 2.06 1.62
N LEU A 114 -17.59 2.63 1.65
CA LEU A 114 -17.33 3.86 2.40
C LEU A 114 -18.05 5.06 1.76
N THR A 115 -18.02 5.15 0.43
CA THR A 115 -18.71 6.24 -0.30
C THR A 115 -20.23 6.16 -0.20
N GLU A 116 -20.82 4.96 -0.13
CA GLU A 116 -22.25 4.77 0.13
C GLU A 116 -22.71 5.31 1.51
N LEU A 117 -21.79 5.50 2.44
CA LEU A 117 -22.06 6.06 3.76
C LEU A 117 -21.96 7.59 3.78
N LEU A 118 -21.51 8.22 2.71
CA LEU A 118 -21.40 9.66 2.59
C LEU A 118 -22.74 10.26 2.16
N PRO A 119 -23.07 11.48 2.59
CA PRO A 119 -24.22 12.23 2.08
C PRO A 119 -24.09 12.49 0.56
N ASP A 120 -25.21 12.41 -0.17
CA ASP A 120 -25.25 12.56 -1.64
C ASP A 120 -24.65 13.89 -2.13
N ASP A 121 -24.80 14.96 -1.35
CA ASP A 121 -24.26 16.30 -1.63
C ASP A 121 -22.74 16.39 -1.39
N ALA A 122 -22.17 15.60 -0.50
CA ALA A 122 -20.73 15.55 -0.26
C ALA A 122 -19.97 14.79 -1.38
N VAL A 123 -20.58 13.76 -1.96
CA VAL A 123 -19.95 12.92 -3.00
C VAL A 123 -19.89 13.63 -4.36
N SER A 124 -20.88 14.49 -4.68
CA SER A 124 -21.05 15.03 -6.02
C SER A 124 -20.06 16.15 -6.39
N VAL A 125 -19.59 16.94 -5.44
CA VAL A 125 -18.81 18.16 -5.72
C VAL A 125 -17.31 17.91 -5.76
N ASN A 126 -16.77 17.03 -4.89
CA ASN A 126 -15.33 16.85 -4.76
C ASN A 126 -14.75 15.69 -5.60
N THR A 127 -15.51 14.65 -5.88
CA THR A 127 -15.01 13.50 -6.63
C THR A 127 -14.93 13.74 -8.14
N MET A 128 -15.86 14.53 -8.72
CA MET A 128 -15.80 14.88 -10.15
C MET A 128 -14.56 15.74 -10.47
N TRP A 129 -14.27 16.75 -9.64
CA TRP A 129 -13.09 17.60 -9.83
C TRP A 129 -11.78 16.80 -9.75
N LEU A 130 -11.65 15.87 -8.81
CA LEU A 130 -10.47 15.03 -8.67
C LEU A 130 -10.29 14.04 -9.82
N GLY A 131 -11.41 13.57 -10.42
CA GLY A 131 -11.38 12.69 -11.57
C GLY A 131 -10.61 13.29 -12.75
N ASP A 132 -10.79 14.57 -12.96
CA ASP A 132 -10.24 15.32 -14.12
C ASP A 132 -8.88 15.98 -13.81
N SER A 133 -8.56 16.23 -12.55
CA SER A 133 -7.41 17.05 -12.15
C SER A 133 -6.25 16.29 -11.52
N LEU A 134 -6.44 15.01 -11.13
CA LEU A 134 -5.42 14.19 -10.48
C LEU A 134 -5.24 12.85 -11.18
N THR A 135 -4.02 12.58 -11.61
CA THR A 135 -3.65 11.31 -12.24
C THR A 135 -2.43 10.70 -11.56
N PHE A 136 -2.53 9.44 -11.16
CA PHE A 136 -1.39 8.63 -10.75
C PHE A 136 -0.96 7.78 -11.95
N ILE A 137 0.31 7.82 -12.28
CA ILE A 137 0.88 6.98 -13.34
C ILE A 137 1.55 5.78 -12.66
N PRO A 138 0.93 4.59 -12.68
CA PRO A 138 1.53 3.39 -12.10
C PRO A 138 2.67 2.89 -12.99
N GLU A 139 3.66 2.25 -12.39
CA GLU A 139 4.65 1.50 -13.15
C GLU A 139 3.99 0.28 -13.85
N PRO A 140 4.52 -0.17 -15.00
CA PRO A 140 4.10 -1.41 -15.61
C PRO A 140 4.25 -2.58 -14.64
N SER A 141 3.17 -3.27 -14.33
CA SER A 141 3.14 -4.38 -13.40
C SER A 141 2.52 -5.62 -14.05
N PRO A 142 3.00 -6.82 -13.71
CA PRO A 142 2.45 -8.06 -14.26
C PRO A 142 1.06 -8.33 -13.66
N GLU A 143 0.23 -9.03 -14.44
CA GLU A 143 -1.03 -9.56 -13.95
C GLU A 143 -0.79 -10.74 -13.00
N ILE A 144 -1.58 -10.81 -11.93
CA ILE A 144 -1.51 -11.87 -10.93
C ILE A 144 -2.89 -12.51 -10.79
N SER A 145 -2.94 -13.83 -10.99
CA SER A 145 -4.20 -14.55 -10.85
C SER A 145 -4.72 -14.56 -9.41
N PRO A 146 -6.05 -14.55 -9.21
CA PRO A 146 -6.65 -14.62 -7.88
C PRO A 146 -6.21 -15.85 -7.08
N GLU A 147 -6.05 -16.99 -7.75
CA GLU A 147 -5.66 -18.26 -7.12
C GLU A 147 -4.27 -18.16 -6.49
N ILE A 148 -3.30 -17.59 -7.23
CA ILE A 148 -1.93 -17.40 -6.74
C ILE A 148 -1.92 -16.41 -5.58
N PHE A 149 -2.59 -15.28 -5.76
CA PHE A 149 -2.66 -14.25 -4.75
C PHE A 149 -3.23 -14.78 -3.43
N ASP A 150 -4.40 -15.45 -3.49
CA ASP A 150 -5.07 -15.96 -2.31
C ASP A 150 -4.31 -17.13 -1.66
N ALA A 151 -3.71 -18.02 -2.45
CA ALA A 151 -2.95 -19.13 -1.92
C ALA A 151 -1.70 -18.65 -1.14
N VAL A 152 -0.95 -17.68 -1.69
CA VAL A 152 0.21 -17.12 -0.98
C VAL A 152 -0.21 -16.40 0.30
N PHE A 153 -1.24 -15.53 0.24
CA PHE A 153 -1.76 -14.84 1.43
C PHE A 153 -2.25 -15.81 2.50
N ASN A 154 -2.97 -16.88 2.10
CA ASN A 154 -3.42 -17.92 3.02
C ASN A 154 -2.25 -18.71 3.60
N GLY A 155 -1.23 -19.02 2.80
CA GLY A 155 -0.02 -19.69 3.26
C GLY A 155 0.70 -18.90 4.35
N VAL A 156 0.91 -17.59 4.13
CA VAL A 156 1.53 -16.69 5.12
C VAL A 156 0.64 -16.59 6.38
N LYS A 157 -0.66 -16.30 6.21
CA LYS A 157 -1.60 -16.10 7.32
C LYS A 157 -1.73 -17.34 8.20
N ALA A 158 -1.85 -18.52 7.58
CA ALA A 158 -2.04 -19.79 8.26
C ALA A 158 -0.73 -20.49 8.67
N ARG A 159 0.42 -19.91 8.32
CA ARG A 159 1.76 -20.51 8.48
C ARG A 159 1.82 -21.91 7.91
N ARG A 160 1.43 -22.03 6.64
CA ARG A 160 1.44 -23.28 5.88
C ARG A 160 2.34 -23.15 4.68
N ALA A 161 3.13 -24.19 4.41
CA ALA A 161 3.94 -24.25 3.22
C ALA A 161 3.04 -24.23 1.97
N ILE A 162 3.56 -23.64 0.91
CA ILE A 162 2.94 -23.60 -0.41
C ILE A 162 3.80 -24.37 -1.41
N ARG A 163 3.17 -25.08 -2.34
CA ARG A 163 3.83 -25.75 -3.47
C ARG A 163 3.33 -25.13 -4.76
N PHE A 164 4.23 -24.84 -5.68
CA PHE A 164 3.90 -24.18 -6.94
C PHE A 164 4.92 -24.53 -8.01
N LEU A 165 4.52 -24.38 -9.26
CA LEU A 165 5.42 -24.40 -10.41
C LEU A 165 5.99 -22.99 -10.60
N TYR A 166 7.31 -22.85 -10.69
CA TYR A 166 7.99 -21.56 -10.74
C TYR A 166 8.89 -21.41 -11.96
N ARG A 167 8.68 -20.35 -12.74
CA ARG A 167 9.54 -19.97 -13.86
C ARG A 167 10.58 -18.95 -13.41
N SER A 168 11.82 -19.41 -13.25
CA SER A 168 12.95 -18.53 -12.94
C SER A 168 13.33 -17.65 -14.14
N LEU A 169 13.94 -16.49 -13.90
CA LEU A 169 14.49 -15.64 -14.99
C LEU A 169 15.68 -16.30 -15.69
N THR A 170 16.41 -17.16 -14.97
CA THR A 170 17.66 -17.78 -15.46
C THR A 170 17.47 -19.20 -15.99
N GLN A 171 16.24 -19.75 -15.90
CA GLN A 171 15.96 -21.12 -16.32
C GLN A 171 14.88 -21.13 -17.40
N THR A 172 15.09 -21.88 -18.44
CA THR A 172 14.14 -22.02 -19.56
C THR A 172 12.88 -22.76 -19.15
N GLU A 173 13.01 -23.76 -18.26
CA GLU A 173 11.91 -24.61 -17.81
C GLU A 173 11.44 -24.23 -16.40
N ALA A 174 10.13 -24.31 -16.20
CA ALA A 174 9.54 -24.13 -14.88
C ALA A 174 9.82 -25.37 -14.02
N ALA A 175 10.05 -25.17 -12.73
CA ALA A 175 10.33 -26.23 -11.78
C ALA A 175 9.42 -26.13 -10.55
N VAL A 176 9.00 -27.27 -10.02
CA VAL A 176 8.23 -27.33 -8.78
C VAL A 176 9.08 -26.80 -7.64
N ARG A 177 8.47 -25.94 -6.82
CA ARG A 177 9.08 -25.38 -5.61
C ARG A 177 8.14 -25.56 -4.43
N THR A 178 8.73 -25.84 -3.27
CA THR A 178 8.01 -25.80 -1.99
C THR A 178 8.61 -24.71 -1.14
N CYS A 179 7.77 -23.80 -0.68
CA CYS A 179 8.16 -22.62 0.09
C CYS A 179 7.39 -22.55 1.41
N GLU A 180 8.09 -22.26 2.49
CA GLU A 180 7.54 -21.80 3.76
C GLU A 180 7.46 -20.28 3.70
N PRO A 181 6.28 -19.67 3.40
CA PRO A 181 6.17 -18.24 3.10
C PRO A 181 6.18 -17.43 4.39
N TYR A 182 7.19 -16.58 4.57
CA TYR A 182 7.39 -15.76 5.76
C TYR A 182 6.71 -14.42 5.68
N HIS A 183 6.93 -13.69 4.57
CA HIS A 183 6.49 -12.31 4.41
C HIS A 183 6.16 -11.99 2.93
N ILE A 184 5.16 -11.12 2.74
CA ILE A 184 4.77 -10.64 1.41
C ILE A 184 5.24 -9.21 1.26
N VAL A 185 5.82 -8.88 0.12
CA VAL A 185 6.28 -7.55 -0.23
C VAL A 185 5.66 -7.11 -1.55
N CYS A 186 5.15 -5.88 -1.59
CA CYS A 186 4.76 -5.23 -2.84
C CYS A 186 5.75 -4.10 -3.12
N GLN A 187 6.41 -4.15 -4.27
CA GLN A 187 7.30 -3.10 -4.74
C GLN A 187 6.86 -2.65 -6.15
N ARG A 188 6.49 -1.39 -6.30
CA ARG A 188 6.11 -0.80 -7.60
C ARG A 188 5.07 -1.63 -8.35
N GLY A 189 4.05 -2.13 -7.63
CA GLY A 189 3.00 -2.97 -8.18
C GLY A 189 3.36 -4.44 -8.41
N ALA A 190 4.62 -4.84 -8.28
CA ALA A 190 5.04 -6.24 -8.32
C ALA A 190 5.02 -6.88 -6.92
N TRP A 191 4.48 -8.08 -6.83
CA TRP A 191 4.30 -8.80 -5.56
C TRP A 191 5.29 -9.95 -5.45
N TYR A 192 5.85 -10.07 -4.27
CA TYR A 192 6.87 -11.05 -3.92
C TYR A 192 6.54 -11.71 -2.59
N VAL A 193 6.96 -12.96 -2.44
CA VAL A 193 7.00 -13.64 -1.14
C VAL A 193 8.43 -14.00 -0.78
N ILE A 194 8.80 -13.66 0.43
CA ILE A 194 10.05 -14.09 1.07
C ILE A 194 9.74 -15.34 1.85
N GLY A 195 10.54 -16.37 1.70
CA GLY A 195 10.35 -17.61 2.43
C GLY A 195 11.48 -18.60 2.24
N ARG A 196 11.48 -19.67 3.04
CA ARG A 196 12.43 -20.76 2.91
C ARG A 196 12.00 -21.72 1.81
N CYS A 197 12.86 -21.84 0.80
CA CYS A 197 12.71 -22.85 -0.24
C CYS A 197 13.17 -24.21 0.30
N ALA A 198 12.25 -25.15 0.49
CA ALA A 198 12.57 -26.45 1.02
C ALA A 198 13.54 -27.24 0.13
N ASP A 199 13.38 -27.14 -1.20
CA ASP A 199 14.18 -27.87 -2.18
C ASP A 199 15.65 -27.42 -2.22
N LYS A 200 15.90 -26.18 -1.81
CA LYS A 200 17.25 -25.58 -1.77
C LYS A 200 17.79 -25.37 -0.36
N ASN A 201 16.92 -25.53 0.64
CA ASN A 201 17.20 -25.29 2.05
C ASN A 201 17.78 -23.88 2.34
N GLU A 202 17.27 -22.88 1.63
CA GLU A 202 17.70 -21.49 1.74
C GLU A 202 16.50 -20.54 1.61
N GLU A 203 16.59 -19.33 2.17
CA GLU A 203 15.60 -18.30 1.94
C GLU A 203 15.71 -17.77 0.52
N ARG A 204 14.55 -17.52 -0.08
CA ARG A 204 14.42 -16.99 -1.44
C ARG A 204 13.27 -15.99 -1.51
N ILE A 205 13.34 -15.13 -2.53
CA ILE A 205 12.23 -14.28 -2.95
C ILE A 205 11.63 -14.87 -4.22
N PHE A 206 10.31 -15.07 -4.19
CA PHE A 206 9.55 -15.55 -5.32
C PHE A 206 8.56 -14.49 -5.78
N SER A 207 8.59 -14.14 -7.07
CA SER A 207 7.58 -13.25 -7.67
C SER A 207 6.29 -14.02 -7.91
N PHE A 208 5.15 -13.44 -7.53
CA PHE A 208 3.84 -14.04 -7.74
C PHE A 208 3.52 -14.28 -9.22
N SER A 209 3.91 -13.32 -10.08
CA SER A 209 3.66 -13.42 -11.53
C SER A 209 4.38 -14.56 -12.25
N ARG A 210 5.34 -15.18 -11.57
CA ARG A 210 6.12 -16.32 -12.10
C ARG A 210 5.73 -17.66 -11.50
N MET A 211 4.66 -17.67 -10.69
CA MET A 211 4.08 -18.86 -10.11
C MET A 211 2.91 -19.36 -10.96
N SER A 212 2.72 -20.68 -10.97
CA SER A 212 1.53 -21.34 -11.50
C SER A 212 1.28 -22.64 -10.71
N GLU A 213 0.10 -23.24 -10.88
CA GLU A 213 -0.26 -24.51 -10.24
C GLU A 213 0.01 -24.53 -8.73
N ILE A 214 -0.49 -23.48 -8.04
CA ILE A 214 -0.21 -23.29 -6.62
C ILE A 214 -1.18 -24.04 -5.73
N GLU A 215 -0.66 -24.64 -4.65
CA GLU A 215 -1.47 -25.21 -3.58
C GLU A 215 -0.91 -24.89 -2.19
N VAL A 216 -1.78 -24.79 -1.21
CA VAL A 216 -1.42 -24.66 0.21
C VAL A 216 -1.38 -26.04 0.84
N LEU A 217 -0.22 -26.42 1.37
CA LEU A 217 -0.01 -27.74 1.99
C LEU A 217 -0.56 -27.74 3.44
N LYS A 218 -1.79 -28.26 3.61
CA LYS A 218 -2.50 -28.23 4.89
C LYS A 218 -1.76 -28.96 6.01
N ASP A 219 -1.03 -30.01 5.67
CA ASP A 219 -0.33 -30.87 6.62
C ASP A 219 1.10 -30.39 6.94
N ARG A 220 1.57 -29.34 6.26
CA ARG A 220 2.92 -28.82 6.43
C ARG A 220 2.89 -27.41 7.05
N ALA A 221 2.85 -27.38 8.38
CA ALA A 221 3.02 -26.17 9.16
C ALA A 221 4.51 -25.80 9.27
N PHE A 222 4.80 -24.54 9.48
CA PHE A 222 6.14 -24.03 9.77
C PHE A 222 6.08 -22.93 10.85
N GLU A 223 7.20 -22.67 11.48
CA GLU A 223 7.40 -21.54 12.38
C GLU A 223 8.36 -20.53 11.72
N LEU A 224 8.18 -19.25 12.04
CA LEU A 224 9.14 -18.25 11.60
C LEU A 224 10.47 -18.48 12.31
N PRO A 225 11.61 -18.27 11.63
CA PRO A 225 12.90 -18.30 12.28
C PRO A 225 12.96 -17.35 13.48
N ALA A 226 13.62 -17.76 14.55
CA ALA A 226 13.81 -16.88 15.71
C ALA A 226 14.54 -15.61 15.27
N GLY A 227 13.99 -14.46 15.63
CA GLY A 227 14.57 -13.15 15.25
C GLY A 227 14.34 -12.75 13.79
N PHE A 228 13.43 -13.41 13.05
CA PHE A 228 13.06 -12.98 11.71
C PHE A 228 12.55 -11.54 11.70
N THR A 229 13.18 -10.71 10.90
CA THR A 229 12.71 -9.38 10.54
C THR A 229 12.78 -9.21 9.03
N VAL A 230 11.84 -8.50 8.45
CA VAL A 230 11.80 -8.31 7.00
C VAL A 230 12.97 -7.43 6.50
N GLU A 231 13.48 -6.57 7.35
CA GLU A 231 14.60 -5.67 7.08
C GLU A 231 15.91 -6.43 6.76
N GLN A 232 16.02 -7.69 7.18
CA GLN A 232 17.15 -8.56 6.83
C GLN A 232 17.15 -8.95 5.34
N TYR A 233 16.00 -8.80 4.66
CA TYR A 233 15.80 -9.26 3.27
C TYR A 233 15.50 -8.13 2.31
N ILE A 234 15.07 -6.97 2.79
CA ILE A 234 14.72 -5.82 1.99
C ILE A 234 15.36 -4.55 2.55
N ASP A 235 15.60 -3.61 1.66
CA ASP A 235 15.87 -2.22 2.01
C ASP A 235 14.64 -1.40 1.61
N LYS A 236 13.92 -0.85 2.59
CA LYS A 236 12.64 -0.16 2.37
C LYS A 236 12.74 1.02 1.41
N ASN A 237 13.91 1.63 1.32
CA ASN A 237 14.13 2.81 0.50
C ASN A 237 14.65 2.47 -0.90
N VAL A 238 15.31 1.32 -1.05
CA VAL A 238 16.03 0.97 -2.30
C VAL A 238 15.38 -0.19 -3.04
N GLY A 239 15.00 -1.29 -2.35
CA GLY A 239 14.37 -2.39 -3.08
C GLY A 239 14.28 -3.74 -2.39
N VAL A 240 13.76 -4.71 -3.13
CA VAL A 240 13.44 -6.06 -2.68
C VAL A 240 14.33 -7.07 -3.40
N TRP A 241 15.57 -7.19 -2.95
CA TRP A 241 16.45 -8.25 -3.41
C TRP A 241 17.03 -8.98 -2.20
N LEU A 242 17.01 -10.31 -2.24
CA LEU A 242 17.74 -11.11 -1.27
C LEU A 242 19.21 -10.78 -1.38
N ASN A 243 19.63 -9.86 -0.55
CA ASN A 243 21.04 -9.55 -0.48
C ASN A 243 21.55 -9.96 0.91
N ARG A 244 22.33 -11.04 0.94
CA ARG A 244 23.03 -11.50 2.14
C ARG A 244 24.32 -10.71 2.42
N ARG A 245 24.46 -9.57 1.75
CA ARG A 245 25.62 -8.69 1.95
C ARG A 245 25.44 -7.88 3.21
N GLU A 246 26.52 -7.71 3.93
CA GLU A 246 26.60 -6.70 4.97
C GLU A 246 26.33 -5.31 4.38
N PRO A 247 25.72 -4.39 5.12
CA PRO A 247 25.52 -3.04 4.65
C PRO A 247 26.84 -2.39 4.22
N PHE A 248 26.88 -1.84 3.03
CA PHE A 248 28.06 -1.17 2.48
C PHE A 248 27.76 0.28 2.16
N MET A 249 28.82 1.10 2.16
CA MET A 249 28.72 2.51 1.81
C MET A 249 28.64 2.66 0.29
N VAL A 250 27.66 3.42 -0.17
CA VAL A 250 27.54 3.87 -1.56
C VAL A 250 27.85 5.35 -1.62
N ARG A 251 28.69 5.76 -2.59
CA ARG A 251 28.90 7.16 -2.93
C ARG A 251 28.67 7.36 -4.41
N LEU A 252 27.72 8.23 -4.73
CA LEU A 252 27.28 8.54 -6.10
C LEU A 252 27.55 10.02 -6.37
N LEU A 253 28.19 10.30 -7.51
CA LEU A 253 28.39 11.67 -7.98
C LEU A 253 27.39 11.95 -9.12
N PHE A 254 26.54 12.93 -8.90
CA PHE A 254 25.58 13.45 -9.85
C PHE A 254 26.16 14.67 -10.56
N SER A 255 26.01 14.74 -11.89
CA SER A 255 26.43 15.90 -12.65
C SER A 255 25.62 17.16 -12.30
N ALA A 256 26.17 18.34 -12.55
CA ALA A 256 25.49 19.61 -12.32
C ALA A 256 24.12 19.73 -13.02
N SER A 257 23.91 19.03 -14.12
CA SER A 257 22.63 19.02 -14.86
C SER A 257 21.47 18.37 -14.11
N VAL A 258 21.76 17.54 -13.11
CA VAL A 258 20.78 16.81 -12.28
C VAL A 258 20.97 17.08 -10.78
N SER A 259 21.67 18.15 -10.43
CA SER A 259 21.98 18.49 -9.02
C SER A 259 20.71 18.64 -8.18
N VAL A 260 19.70 19.35 -8.67
CA VAL A 260 18.43 19.53 -7.96
C VAL A 260 17.75 18.19 -7.67
N PHE A 261 17.74 17.28 -8.64
CA PHE A 261 17.21 15.94 -8.42
C PHE A 261 17.96 15.21 -7.30
N ALA A 262 19.29 15.33 -7.27
CA ALA A 262 20.10 14.66 -6.25
C ALA A 262 19.89 15.27 -4.84
N GLU A 263 19.64 16.57 -4.76
CA GLU A 263 19.41 17.27 -3.50
C GLU A 263 18.00 17.00 -2.92
N GLU A 264 16.99 16.87 -3.77
CA GLU A 264 15.59 16.65 -3.38
C GLU A 264 15.27 15.19 -3.01
N HIS A 265 16.05 14.23 -3.54
CA HIS A 265 15.76 12.81 -3.32
C HIS A 265 16.36 12.26 -2.05
N ILE A 266 15.56 11.53 -1.30
CA ILE A 266 15.98 10.84 -0.08
C ILE A 266 16.03 9.33 -0.35
N TRP A 267 17.23 8.80 -0.54
CA TRP A 267 17.47 7.35 -0.67
C TRP A 267 17.60 6.65 0.68
N ASN A 268 18.03 7.38 1.69
CA ASN A 268 18.17 6.87 3.06
C ASN A 268 18.05 8.05 4.02
N GLU A 269 17.44 7.84 5.19
CA GLU A 269 17.27 8.89 6.21
C GLU A 269 18.62 9.41 6.75
N GLU A 270 19.67 8.58 6.71
CA GLU A 270 21.02 8.91 7.17
C GLU A 270 21.96 9.32 6.00
N GLN A 271 21.39 9.64 4.80
CA GLN A 271 22.22 10.06 3.68
C GLN A 271 22.92 11.38 3.95
N THR A 272 24.11 11.54 3.38
CA THR A 272 24.79 12.82 3.31
C THR A 272 24.81 13.36 1.89
N VAL A 273 24.60 14.65 1.73
CA VAL A 273 24.60 15.35 0.45
C VAL A 273 25.67 16.44 0.49
N GLN A 274 26.59 16.43 -0.46
CA GLN A 274 27.63 17.41 -0.60
C GLN A 274 27.62 18.05 -1.99
N VAL A 275 27.42 19.36 -2.05
CA VAL A 275 27.47 20.13 -3.28
C VAL A 275 28.90 20.63 -3.51
N HIS A 276 29.46 20.37 -4.70
CA HIS A 276 30.80 20.81 -5.09
C HIS A 276 30.77 22.18 -5.81
N GLU A 277 31.93 22.80 -5.97
CA GLU A 277 32.07 24.12 -6.61
C GLU A 277 31.58 24.14 -8.07
N ASP A 278 31.73 23.01 -8.78
CA ASP A 278 31.25 22.79 -10.16
C ASP A 278 29.76 22.48 -10.24
N LYS A 279 29.02 22.60 -9.12
CA LYS A 279 27.61 22.23 -8.94
C LYS A 279 27.29 20.75 -9.13
N SER A 280 28.29 19.89 -9.19
CA SER A 280 28.06 18.45 -9.03
C SER A 280 27.66 18.14 -7.58
N VAL A 281 26.88 17.08 -7.38
CA VAL A 281 26.38 16.69 -6.06
C VAL A 281 26.82 15.28 -5.75
N GLU A 282 27.47 15.11 -4.62
CA GLU A 282 27.81 13.80 -4.08
C GLU A 282 26.78 13.39 -3.03
N VAL A 283 26.18 12.21 -3.21
CA VAL A 283 25.27 11.59 -2.24
C VAL A 283 25.89 10.32 -1.74
N SER A 284 25.93 10.15 -0.41
CA SER A 284 26.44 8.94 0.22
C SER A 284 25.48 8.40 1.28
N PHE A 285 25.30 7.08 1.27
CA PHE A 285 24.43 6.35 2.20
C PHE A 285 24.84 4.88 2.30
N LYS A 286 24.34 4.20 3.33
CA LYS A 286 24.52 2.76 3.50
C LYS A 286 23.32 2.00 2.93
N THR A 287 23.58 0.90 2.25
CA THR A 287 22.56 -0.01 1.73
C THR A 287 23.08 -1.45 1.65
N THR A 288 22.18 -2.42 1.53
CA THR A 288 22.48 -3.81 1.21
C THR A 288 22.19 -4.13 -0.26
N GLN A 289 21.57 -3.23 -1.02
CA GLN A 289 20.90 -3.47 -2.31
C GLN A 289 21.81 -3.16 -3.51
N PHE A 290 22.83 -3.99 -3.70
CA PHE A 290 23.82 -3.80 -4.76
C PHE A 290 23.21 -3.74 -6.17
N GLU A 291 22.35 -4.69 -6.51
CA GLU A 291 21.76 -4.79 -7.84
C GLU A 291 20.79 -3.63 -8.15
N GLU A 292 20.05 -3.17 -7.15
CA GLU A 292 19.14 -2.02 -7.33
C GLU A 292 19.92 -0.73 -7.56
N ILE A 293 21.01 -0.52 -6.83
CA ILE A 293 21.86 0.65 -7.06
C ILE A 293 22.52 0.57 -8.45
N LYS A 294 23.00 -0.61 -8.86
CA LYS A 294 23.54 -0.80 -10.22
C LYS A 294 22.51 -0.41 -11.29
N ARG A 295 21.29 -0.91 -11.18
CA ARG A 295 20.19 -0.58 -12.09
C ARG A 295 19.84 0.90 -12.07
N PHE A 296 19.78 1.50 -10.88
CA PHE A 296 19.52 2.92 -10.73
C PHE A 296 20.57 3.74 -11.49
N VAL A 297 21.86 3.48 -11.26
CA VAL A 297 22.97 4.19 -11.92
C VAL A 297 22.92 4.04 -13.44
N LEU A 298 22.68 2.83 -13.94
CA LEU A 298 22.55 2.56 -15.38
C LEU A 298 21.33 3.30 -15.96
N GLY A 299 20.22 3.39 -15.23
CA GLY A 299 19.02 4.13 -15.64
C GLY A 299 19.23 5.65 -15.72
N GLN A 300 20.18 6.20 -14.96
CA GLN A 300 20.53 7.63 -15.01
C GLN A 300 21.48 7.98 -16.18
N GLY A 301 21.99 6.99 -16.86
CA GLY A 301 22.91 7.18 -17.98
C GLY A 301 24.21 7.89 -17.57
N ALA A 302 24.63 8.89 -18.33
CA ALA A 302 25.90 9.59 -18.12
C ALA A 302 25.82 10.67 -17.01
N THR A 303 24.69 10.83 -16.35
CA THR A 303 24.50 11.90 -15.33
C THR A 303 24.93 11.48 -13.92
N VAL A 304 25.14 10.18 -13.70
CA VAL A 304 25.54 9.62 -12.39
C VAL A 304 26.76 8.73 -12.54
N ARG A 305 27.71 8.87 -11.60
CA ARG A 305 28.90 8.03 -11.51
C ARG A 305 29.03 7.44 -10.11
N VAL A 306 29.35 6.16 -10.04
CA VAL A 306 29.71 5.50 -8.78
C VAL A 306 31.13 5.90 -8.37
N LEU A 307 31.30 6.44 -7.17
CA LEU A 307 32.57 6.70 -6.54
C LEU A 307 32.99 5.51 -5.64
N GLU A 308 32.04 4.98 -4.87
CA GLU A 308 32.21 3.85 -3.97
C GLU A 308 30.94 2.98 -3.95
N PRO A 309 31.10 1.64 -3.75
CA PRO A 309 32.34 0.90 -3.69
C PRO A 309 32.94 0.62 -5.09
N ALA A 310 34.23 0.32 -5.14
CA ALA A 310 34.93 0.01 -6.38
C ALA A 310 34.31 -1.19 -7.12
N GLU A 311 33.80 -2.18 -6.40
CA GLU A 311 33.10 -3.35 -6.94
C GLU A 311 31.86 -2.92 -7.73
N LEU A 312 31.05 -2.01 -7.21
CA LEU A 312 29.86 -1.48 -7.88
C LEU A 312 30.25 -0.68 -9.15
N ALA A 313 31.27 0.16 -9.04
CA ALA A 313 31.79 0.90 -10.19
C ALA A 313 32.33 -0.02 -11.29
N HIS A 314 32.93 -1.17 -10.91
CA HIS A 314 33.37 -2.19 -11.87
C HIS A 314 32.16 -2.87 -12.54
N ALA A 315 31.19 -3.34 -11.77
CA ALA A 315 29.99 -3.99 -12.30
C ALA A 315 29.17 -3.08 -13.25
N VAL A 316 29.11 -1.78 -12.96
CA VAL A 316 28.48 -0.80 -13.86
C VAL A 316 29.28 -0.66 -15.16
N ARG A 317 30.61 -0.64 -15.10
CA ARG A 317 31.46 -0.56 -16.31
C ARG A 317 31.32 -1.80 -17.21
N GLU A 318 31.31 -2.98 -16.59
CA GLU A 318 31.12 -4.23 -17.37
C GLU A 318 29.77 -4.21 -18.10
N GLU A 319 28.69 -3.84 -17.41
CA GLU A 319 27.36 -3.74 -18.03
C GLU A 319 27.32 -2.72 -19.19
N ILE A 320 27.97 -1.56 -19.01
CA ILE A 320 28.07 -0.54 -20.08
C ILE A 320 28.81 -1.09 -21.29
N GLU A 321 29.90 -1.86 -21.14
CA GLU A 321 30.61 -2.46 -22.28
C GLU A 321 29.78 -3.57 -22.97
N GLU A 322 29.03 -4.35 -22.21
CA GLU A 322 28.07 -5.31 -22.77
C GLU A 322 26.97 -4.58 -23.56
N MET A 323 26.34 -3.55 -22.98
CA MET A 323 25.36 -2.70 -23.67
C MET A 323 25.96 -2.10 -24.97
N ARG A 324 27.14 -1.54 -24.89
CA ARG A 324 27.84 -0.98 -26.06
C ARG A 324 28.00 -2.00 -27.15
N SER A 325 28.39 -3.22 -26.82
CA SER A 325 28.55 -4.31 -27.79
C SER A 325 27.26 -4.67 -28.52
N LEU A 326 26.12 -4.62 -27.82
CA LEU A 326 24.80 -4.87 -28.41
C LEU A 326 24.43 -3.83 -29.48
N TYR A 327 24.74 -2.57 -29.26
CA TYR A 327 24.44 -1.47 -30.20
C TYR A 327 25.47 -1.33 -31.33
N GLN A 328 26.68 -1.83 -31.15
CA GLN A 328 27.70 -1.81 -32.23
C GLN A 328 27.51 -2.92 -33.25
N ASN A 329 26.84 -4.02 -32.90
CA ASN A 329 26.57 -5.15 -33.77
C ASN A 329 25.29 -4.98 -34.62
N GLU A 330 25.06 -3.78 -35.18
CA GLU A 330 23.86 -3.44 -35.99
C GLU A 330 23.62 -4.32 -37.23
N LYS A 331 24.55 -5.23 -37.59
CA LYS A 331 24.40 -6.12 -38.72
C LYS A 331 23.58 -7.38 -38.47
N ASN A 332 23.11 -7.63 -37.24
CA ASN A 332 22.34 -8.83 -36.94
C ASN A 332 21.24 -8.55 -35.92
N PRO A 333 20.02 -8.13 -36.35
CA PRO A 333 18.90 -7.82 -35.43
C PRO A 333 18.35 -9.06 -34.68
N SER A 334 18.86 -10.25 -34.95
CA SER A 334 18.48 -11.51 -34.30
C SER A 334 19.53 -12.04 -33.32
N GLY A 335 20.50 -11.24 -32.91
CA GLY A 335 21.44 -11.59 -31.83
C GLY A 335 20.66 -11.85 -30.54
N SER A 336 20.74 -13.07 -30.03
CA SER A 336 20.06 -13.44 -28.75
C SER A 336 20.60 -12.57 -27.65
N LEU A 337 19.72 -11.75 -27.07
CA LEU A 337 19.91 -11.14 -25.73
C LEU A 337 20.14 -12.30 -24.75
N ARG A 338 21.26 -12.32 -24.02
CA ARG A 338 21.60 -13.32 -23.00
C ARG A 338 20.83 -13.13 -21.71
#